data_fcd912a7284a9eeb0e987b48361175c4
#
_entry.id   fcd912a7284a9eeb0e987b48361175c4
#
_cell.length_a   1.000
_cell.length_b   1.000
_cell.length_c   1.000
_cell.angle_alpha   90.00
_cell.angle_beta   90.00
_cell.angle_gamma   90.00
#
_symmetry.space_group_name_H-M   'P 1'
#
loop_
_entity.id
_entity.type
_entity.pdbx_description
1 polymer ?
#
loop_
_entity_poly.entity_id
_entity_poly.type
_entity_poly.pdbx_seq_one_letter_code
_entity_poly.pdbx_strand_id
1 'polypeptide(L)'
;RHHKLVAETVPVPQILYNVPGRTACDMLPETVERLAAIPNIVGIKEATGDMNRARDILQRCGDRLNVYSGDDATAMELMLLGGKGNISVTANVAPAAMHDMCAAALAGDRETAQAINARLEVLHRTLFVESNPIPVKWALHEMGMIPAGIRLPLTVLADEFHDTLRQALRQAGVMQP
;
A
#
# COMPACT_ATOMS: atom_id res chain seq x y z
N ARG A 1 20.92 10.06 -10.20
CA ARG A 1 22.16 9.27 -10.21
C ARG A 1 22.03 7.98 -9.38
N HIS A 2 21.54 8.05 -8.11
CA HIS A 2 21.46 6.92 -7.19
C HIS A 2 20.74 5.69 -7.81
N HIS A 3 19.47 5.80 -8.17
CA HIS A 3 18.68 4.69 -8.74
C HIS A 3 19.28 4.15 -10.05
N LYS A 4 19.82 5.03 -10.89
CA LYS A 4 20.52 4.60 -12.12
C LYS A 4 21.74 3.72 -11.79
N LEU A 5 22.57 4.14 -10.84
CA LEU A 5 23.75 3.37 -10.43
C LEU A 5 23.35 2.00 -9.87
N VAL A 6 22.30 1.95 -9.01
CA VAL A 6 21.80 0.68 -8.48
C VAL A 6 21.33 -0.24 -9.61
N ALA A 7 20.55 0.29 -10.56
CA ALA A 7 20.02 -0.47 -11.69
C ALA A 7 21.14 -1.01 -12.62
N GLU A 8 22.18 -0.20 -12.84
CA GLU A 8 23.35 -0.61 -13.66
C GLU A 8 24.24 -1.65 -12.96
N THR A 9 24.27 -1.62 -11.61
CA THR A 9 25.12 -2.53 -10.82
C THR A 9 24.45 -3.87 -10.56
N VAL A 10 23.11 -3.89 -10.39
CA VAL A 10 22.34 -5.09 -10.01
C VAL A 10 21.34 -5.42 -11.11
N PRO A 11 21.58 -6.43 -11.96
CA PRO A 11 20.75 -6.75 -13.13
C PRO A 11 19.51 -7.57 -12.76
N VAL A 12 18.69 -7.07 -11.83
CA VAL A 12 17.40 -7.65 -11.45
C VAL A 12 16.29 -6.63 -11.70
N PRO A 13 15.04 -7.05 -11.94
CA PRO A 13 13.91 -6.13 -11.97
C PRO A 13 13.77 -5.37 -10.66
N GLN A 14 13.60 -4.04 -10.73
CA GLN A 14 13.53 -3.15 -9.58
C GLN A 14 12.22 -2.39 -9.60
N ILE A 15 11.60 -2.27 -8.42
CA ILE A 15 10.43 -1.42 -8.18
C ILE A 15 10.89 -0.27 -7.28
N LEU A 16 10.73 0.95 -7.76
CA LEU A 16 10.97 2.16 -6.97
C LEU A 16 9.96 2.25 -5.82
N TYR A 17 10.32 2.93 -4.73
CA TYR A 17 9.37 3.21 -3.66
C TYR A 17 9.42 4.69 -3.29
N ASN A 18 8.32 5.40 -3.52
CA ASN A 18 8.15 6.80 -3.13
C ASN A 18 7.24 6.91 -1.90
N VAL A 19 7.82 7.36 -0.78
CA VAL A 19 7.12 7.51 0.51
C VAL A 19 7.66 8.73 1.28
N PRO A 20 7.42 9.95 0.76
CA PRO A 20 8.04 11.17 1.29
C PRO A 20 7.76 11.42 2.77
N GLY A 21 6.60 10.99 3.29
CA GLY A 21 6.28 11.09 4.72
C GLY A 21 7.21 10.31 5.65
N ARG A 22 7.97 9.32 5.11
CA ARG A 22 8.96 8.53 5.88
C ARG A 22 10.39 8.88 5.57
N THR A 23 10.66 9.32 4.35
CA THR A 23 12.04 9.53 3.86
C THR A 23 12.46 10.99 3.85
N ALA A 24 11.49 11.92 4.00
CA ALA A 24 11.67 13.36 3.76
C ALA A 24 12.27 13.67 2.36
N CYS A 25 12.13 12.74 1.42
CA CYS A 25 12.58 12.87 0.05
C CYS A 25 11.45 12.45 -0.89
N ASP A 26 11.10 13.32 -1.84
CA ASP A 26 9.99 13.10 -2.77
C ASP A 26 10.51 12.88 -4.19
N MET A 27 10.09 11.77 -4.79
CA MET A 27 10.39 11.45 -6.18
C MET A 27 9.26 11.98 -7.07
N LEU A 28 9.47 13.17 -7.63
CA LEU A 28 8.49 13.82 -8.50
C LEU A 28 8.23 13.03 -9.79
N PRO A 29 7.04 13.17 -10.41
CA PRO A 29 6.66 12.43 -11.63
C PRO A 29 7.68 12.54 -12.77
N GLU A 30 8.31 13.71 -12.96
CA GLU A 30 9.36 13.90 -13.96
C GLU A 30 10.62 13.07 -13.68
N THR A 31 10.92 12.84 -12.40
CA THR A 31 12.02 11.96 -12.01
C THR A 31 11.67 10.50 -12.27
N VAL A 32 10.43 10.09 -11.96
CA VAL A 32 9.90 8.75 -12.25
C VAL A 32 9.96 8.48 -13.76
N GLU A 33 9.49 9.40 -14.60
CA GLU A 33 9.53 9.30 -16.05
C GLU A 33 10.95 9.08 -16.59
N ARG A 34 11.93 9.81 -16.07
CA ARG A 34 13.35 9.62 -16.45
C ARG A 34 13.89 8.26 -16.02
N LEU A 35 13.46 7.73 -14.88
CA LEU A 35 13.86 6.43 -14.38
C LEU A 35 13.18 5.29 -15.13
N ALA A 36 11.95 5.49 -15.62
CA ALA A 36 11.22 4.52 -16.45
C ALA A 36 11.90 4.23 -17.81
N ALA A 37 12.89 5.02 -18.20
CA ALA A 37 13.74 4.75 -19.38
C ALA A 37 14.84 3.70 -19.11
N ILE A 38 15.05 3.27 -17.87
CA ILE A 38 16.05 2.27 -17.48
C ILE A 38 15.40 0.88 -17.53
N PRO A 39 15.87 -0.06 -18.35
CA PRO A 39 15.13 -1.29 -18.67
C PRO A 39 14.78 -2.18 -17.48
N ASN A 40 15.60 -2.23 -16.43
CA ASN A 40 15.35 -3.04 -15.26
C ASN A 40 14.64 -2.30 -14.10
N ILE A 41 14.27 -1.02 -14.28
CA ILE A 41 13.32 -0.33 -13.42
C ILE A 41 11.93 -0.56 -13.99
N VAL A 42 11.21 -1.54 -13.42
CA VAL A 42 9.97 -2.08 -13.98
C VAL A 42 8.70 -1.55 -13.30
N GLY A 43 8.83 -0.84 -12.20
CA GLY A 43 7.68 -0.35 -11.46
C GLY A 43 8.00 0.70 -10.42
N ILE A 44 6.92 1.29 -9.89
CA ILE A 44 6.96 2.17 -8.73
C ILE A 44 5.84 1.81 -7.75
N LYS A 45 6.15 1.73 -6.45
CA LYS A 45 5.20 1.81 -5.35
C LYS A 45 5.05 3.29 -4.97
N GLU A 46 3.91 3.88 -5.35
CA GLU A 46 3.58 5.26 -5.03
C GLU A 46 2.71 5.30 -3.77
N ALA A 47 3.24 5.88 -2.70
CA ALA A 47 2.63 5.85 -1.38
C ALA A 47 2.29 7.24 -0.81
N THR A 48 2.14 8.25 -1.67
CA THR A 48 1.68 9.58 -1.23
C THR A 48 0.17 9.64 -1.00
N GLY A 49 -0.61 8.75 -1.61
CA GLY A 49 -2.07 8.84 -1.64
C GLY A 49 -2.61 9.94 -2.57
N ASP A 50 -1.73 10.68 -3.25
CA ASP A 50 -2.13 11.74 -4.19
C ASP A 50 -2.53 11.17 -5.55
N MET A 51 -3.84 11.15 -5.81
CA MET A 51 -4.40 10.63 -7.05
C MET A 51 -4.09 11.48 -8.29
N ASN A 52 -3.79 12.78 -8.13
CA ASN A 52 -3.35 13.61 -9.26
C ASN A 52 -1.93 13.25 -9.67
N ARG A 53 -1.06 13.02 -8.69
CA ARG A 53 0.28 12.48 -8.92
C ARG A 53 0.24 11.10 -9.60
N ALA A 54 -0.62 10.21 -9.13
CA ALA A 54 -0.78 8.89 -9.73
C ALA A 54 -1.19 8.96 -11.20
N ARG A 55 -2.14 9.84 -11.55
CA ARG A 55 -2.54 10.10 -12.95
C ARG A 55 -1.39 10.64 -13.79
N ASP A 56 -0.63 11.61 -13.26
CA ASP A 56 0.52 12.20 -13.96
C ASP A 56 1.60 11.14 -14.26
N ILE A 57 1.93 10.28 -13.28
CA ILE A 57 2.87 9.18 -13.48
C ILE A 57 2.36 8.19 -14.54
N LEU A 58 1.10 7.77 -14.46
CA LEU A 58 0.48 6.88 -15.45
C LEU A 58 0.51 7.49 -16.85
N GLN A 59 0.20 8.77 -16.99
CA GLN A 59 0.21 9.49 -18.26
C GLN A 59 1.63 9.61 -18.84
N ARG A 60 2.62 9.94 -18.04
CA ARG A 60 4.03 10.12 -18.46
C ARG A 60 4.71 8.81 -18.80
N CYS A 61 4.48 7.79 -17.99
CA CYS A 61 5.21 6.53 -18.12
C CYS A 61 4.51 5.54 -19.05
N GLY A 62 3.18 5.56 -19.16
CA GLY A 62 2.41 4.61 -19.95
C GLY A 62 2.73 3.16 -19.57
N ASP A 63 2.92 2.30 -20.55
CA ASP A 63 3.23 0.88 -20.35
C ASP A 63 4.70 0.59 -20.00
N ARG A 64 5.54 1.63 -19.93
CA ARG A 64 6.97 1.46 -19.61
C ARG A 64 7.22 1.15 -18.12
N LEU A 65 6.26 1.46 -17.23
CA LEU A 65 6.42 1.34 -15.80
C LEU A 65 5.12 0.88 -15.13
N ASN A 66 5.17 -0.19 -14.36
CA ASN A 66 4.03 -0.60 -13.54
C ASN A 66 3.87 0.31 -12.33
N VAL A 67 2.68 0.88 -12.14
CA VAL A 67 2.37 1.71 -10.98
C VAL A 67 1.56 0.89 -9.96
N TYR A 68 2.11 0.71 -8.77
CA TYR A 68 1.46 0.06 -7.63
C TYR A 68 1.11 1.10 -6.58
N SER A 69 -0.06 0.97 -5.95
CA SER A 69 -0.37 1.77 -4.77
C SER A 69 0.47 1.32 -3.57
N GLY A 70 0.90 2.27 -2.76
CA GLY A 70 1.46 2.04 -1.43
C GLY A 70 0.57 2.59 -0.32
N ASP A 71 -0.63 3.05 -0.68
CA ASP A 71 -1.65 3.60 0.21
C ASP A 71 -2.97 2.86 0.03
N ASP A 72 -3.42 2.15 1.07
CA ASP A 72 -4.60 1.28 1.01
C ASP A 72 -5.89 2.06 0.72
N ALA A 73 -6.01 3.27 1.26
CA ALA A 73 -7.23 4.07 1.12
C ALA A 73 -7.51 4.50 -0.33
N THR A 74 -6.48 4.70 -1.13
CA THR A 74 -6.58 5.14 -2.54
C THR A 74 -6.29 4.02 -3.56
N ALA A 75 -5.94 2.83 -3.09
CA ALA A 75 -5.49 1.73 -3.94
C ALA A 75 -6.51 1.30 -5.00
N MET A 76 -7.78 1.18 -4.61
CA MET A 76 -8.86 0.81 -5.52
C MET A 76 -8.96 1.80 -6.70
N GLU A 77 -9.01 3.09 -6.39
CA GLU A 77 -9.12 4.12 -7.43
C GLU A 77 -7.87 4.17 -8.32
N LEU A 78 -6.67 3.97 -7.75
CA LEU A 78 -5.44 3.90 -8.54
C LEU A 78 -5.47 2.73 -9.53
N MET A 79 -5.93 1.55 -9.12
CA MET A 79 -6.05 0.39 -10.01
C MET A 79 -7.09 0.62 -11.11
N LEU A 80 -8.24 1.23 -10.79
CA LEU A 80 -9.27 1.61 -11.77
C LEU A 80 -8.78 2.67 -12.79
N LEU A 81 -7.76 3.44 -12.44
CA LEU A 81 -7.08 4.38 -13.35
C LEU A 81 -6.00 3.72 -14.23
N GLY A 82 -5.69 2.44 -14.03
CA GLY A 82 -4.67 1.72 -14.79
C GLY A 82 -3.46 1.27 -13.99
N GLY A 83 -3.44 1.48 -12.67
CA GLY A 83 -2.47 0.88 -11.75
C GLY A 83 -2.51 -0.64 -11.79
N LYS A 84 -1.41 -1.28 -11.39
CA LYS A 84 -1.22 -2.74 -11.54
C LYS A 84 -1.38 -3.52 -10.24
N GLY A 85 -1.74 -2.85 -9.14
CA GLY A 85 -1.97 -3.52 -7.86
C GLY A 85 -1.69 -2.64 -6.65
N ASN A 86 -1.67 -3.27 -5.47
CA ASN A 86 -1.42 -2.64 -4.20
C ASN A 86 -0.36 -3.39 -3.38
N ILE A 87 0.58 -2.67 -2.79
CA ILE A 87 1.54 -3.19 -1.80
C ILE A 87 1.09 -2.68 -0.44
N SER A 88 0.23 -3.45 0.19
CA SER A 88 -0.74 -3.10 1.22
C SER A 88 -0.26 -3.39 2.64
N VAL A 89 -0.68 -2.58 3.60
CA VAL A 89 -0.64 -2.90 5.04
C VAL A 89 -1.85 -3.75 5.42
N THR A 90 -3.04 -3.40 4.97
CA THR A 90 -4.30 -4.11 5.27
C THR A 90 -4.27 -5.57 4.82
N ALA A 91 -3.56 -5.90 3.73
CA ALA A 91 -3.41 -7.27 3.25
C ALA A 91 -2.73 -8.23 4.25
N ASN A 92 -2.02 -7.71 5.26
CA ASN A 92 -1.46 -8.56 6.33
C ASN A 92 -2.55 -9.16 7.23
N VAL A 93 -3.67 -8.47 7.43
CA VAL A 93 -4.76 -8.88 8.33
C VAL A 93 -6.03 -9.30 7.57
N ALA A 94 -6.22 -8.81 6.35
CA ALA A 94 -7.38 -9.09 5.50
C ALA A 94 -6.97 -9.51 4.08
N PRO A 95 -6.10 -10.54 3.90
CA PRO A 95 -5.52 -10.87 2.58
C PRO A 95 -6.58 -11.25 1.54
N ALA A 96 -7.58 -12.05 1.90
CA ALA A 96 -8.63 -12.48 0.97
C ALA A 96 -9.46 -11.30 0.47
N ALA A 97 -9.96 -10.44 1.37
CA ALA A 97 -10.76 -9.28 0.98
C ALA A 97 -9.95 -8.28 0.14
N MET A 98 -8.66 -8.08 0.47
CA MET A 98 -7.76 -7.24 -0.34
C MET A 98 -7.50 -7.85 -1.71
N HIS A 99 -7.31 -9.17 -1.81
CA HIS A 99 -7.18 -9.86 -3.09
C HIS A 99 -8.43 -9.65 -3.95
N ASP A 100 -9.62 -9.90 -3.40
CA ASP A 100 -10.87 -9.81 -4.14
C ASP A 100 -11.15 -8.37 -4.61
N MET A 101 -10.91 -7.38 -3.76
CA MET A 101 -11.00 -5.96 -4.12
C MET A 101 -10.03 -5.61 -5.25
N CYS A 102 -8.76 -6.04 -5.15
CA CYS A 102 -7.77 -5.79 -6.19
C CYS A 102 -8.14 -6.48 -7.51
N ALA A 103 -8.60 -7.73 -7.47
CA ALA A 103 -9.02 -8.48 -8.67
C ALA A 103 -10.18 -7.78 -9.38
N ALA A 104 -11.21 -7.36 -8.64
CA ALA A 104 -12.35 -6.62 -9.19
C ALA A 104 -11.90 -5.28 -9.79
N ALA A 105 -11.06 -4.51 -9.09
CA ALA A 105 -10.57 -3.21 -9.58
C ALA A 105 -9.72 -3.37 -10.86
N LEU A 106 -8.84 -4.37 -10.91
CA LEU A 106 -8.02 -4.67 -12.09
C LEU A 106 -8.84 -5.16 -13.29
N ALA A 107 -9.98 -5.82 -13.04
CA ALA A 107 -10.93 -6.20 -14.07
C ALA A 107 -11.84 -5.04 -14.54
N GLY A 108 -11.75 -3.87 -13.90
CA GLY A 108 -12.62 -2.72 -14.17
C GLY A 108 -14.01 -2.82 -13.53
N ASP A 109 -14.27 -3.85 -12.72
CA ASP A 109 -15.51 -4.02 -11.97
C ASP A 109 -15.52 -3.09 -10.74
N ARG A 110 -15.87 -1.84 -11.01
CA ARG A 110 -15.93 -0.78 -9.98
C ARG A 110 -16.95 -1.11 -8.89
N GLU A 111 -18.10 -1.67 -9.25
CA GLU A 111 -19.18 -1.92 -8.30
C GLU A 111 -18.74 -2.95 -7.25
N THR A 112 -18.24 -4.09 -7.67
CA THR A 112 -17.72 -5.13 -6.78
C THR A 112 -16.53 -4.62 -5.96
N ALA A 113 -15.57 -3.96 -6.58
CA ALA A 113 -14.42 -3.39 -5.88
C ALA A 113 -14.83 -2.41 -4.78
N GLN A 114 -15.78 -1.52 -5.07
CA GLN A 114 -16.28 -0.52 -4.14
C GLN A 114 -17.05 -1.15 -2.96
N ALA A 115 -17.87 -2.17 -3.22
CA ALA A 115 -18.60 -2.89 -2.19
C ALA A 115 -17.66 -3.58 -1.19
N ILE A 116 -16.56 -4.17 -1.69
CA ILE A 116 -15.54 -4.79 -0.84
C ILE A 116 -14.74 -3.73 -0.08
N ASN A 117 -14.28 -2.68 -0.78
CA ASN A 117 -13.47 -1.61 -0.20
C ASN A 117 -14.20 -0.87 0.92
N ALA A 118 -15.51 -0.65 0.80
CA ALA A 118 -16.32 0.01 1.82
C ALA A 118 -16.26 -0.70 3.18
N ARG A 119 -16.13 -2.03 3.21
CA ARG A 119 -15.98 -2.81 4.44
C ARG A 119 -14.57 -2.68 5.04
N LEU A 120 -13.57 -2.36 4.22
CA LEU A 120 -12.18 -2.26 4.62
C LEU A 120 -11.77 -0.82 4.98
N GLU A 121 -12.57 0.18 4.63
CA GLU A 121 -12.20 1.59 4.73
C GLU A 121 -11.81 2.02 6.15
N VAL A 122 -12.56 1.57 7.16
CA VAL A 122 -12.24 1.87 8.56
C VAL A 122 -10.93 1.19 8.95
N LEU A 123 -10.71 -0.06 8.51
CA LEU A 123 -9.48 -0.79 8.79
C LEU A 123 -8.26 -0.14 8.13
N HIS A 124 -8.38 0.35 6.89
CA HIS A 124 -7.30 1.08 6.21
C HIS A 124 -6.79 2.26 7.05
N ARG A 125 -7.69 3.03 7.65
CA ARG A 125 -7.33 4.18 8.49
C ARG A 125 -6.83 3.76 9.86
N THR A 126 -7.48 2.78 10.49
CA THR A 126 -7.16 2.37 11.87
C THR A 126 -5.80 1.69 11.96
N LEU A 127 -5.32 1.04 10.90
CA LEU A 127 -3.96 0.49 10.85
C LEU A 127 -2.84 1.53 10.80
N PHE A 128 -3.19 2.83 10.80
CA PHE A 128 -2.25 3.96 10.82
C PHE A 128 -2.50 4.94 11.97
N VAL A 129 -3.24 4.55 13.02
CA VAL A 129 -3.43 5.39 14.23
C VAL A 129 -2.12 5.64 14.98
N GLU A 130 -1.17 4.72 14.82
CA GLU A 130 0.24 4.90 15.15
C GLU A 130 1.13 4.52 13.97
N SER A 131 2.43 4.73 14.10
CA SER A 131 3.38 4.39 13.03
C SER A 131 3.30 2.94 12.64
N ASN A 132 3.08 2.66 11.35
CA ASN A 132 3.20 1.31 10.81
C ASN A 132 4.66 0.81 11.00
N PRO A 133 4.88 -0.43 11.48
CA PRO A 133 3.94 -1.55 11.59
C PRO A 133 3.34 -1.79 12.99
N ILE A 134 3.26 -0.80 13.87
CA ILE A 134 2.76 -0.98 15.24
C ILE A 134 1.33 -1.53 15.24
N PRO A 135 0.31 -0.85 14.62
CA PRO A 135 -1.06 -1.34 14.68
C PRO A 135 -1.25 -2.69 13.96
N VAL A 136 -0.64 -2.89 12.81
CA VAL A 136 -0.82 -4.14 12.06
C VAL A 136 -0.20 -5.35 12.78
N LYS A 137 0.92 -5.19 13.46
CA LYS A 137 1.52 -6.25 14.26
C LYS A 137 0.70 -6.57 15.50
N TRP A 138 0.14 -5.55 16.15
CA TRP A 138 -0.79 -5.76 17.24
C TRP A 138 -2.06 -6.48 16.79
N ALA A 139 -2.62 -6.10 15.63
CA ALA A 139 -3.78 -6.77 15.05
C ALA A 139 -3.51 -8.27 14.78
N LEU A 140 -2.37 -8.60 14.19
CA LEU A 140 -1.97 -9.99 13.96
C LEU A 140 -1.79 -10.78 15.26
N HIS A 141 -1.32 -10.14 16.33
CA HIS A 141 -1.24 -10.73 17.66
C HIS A 141 -2.64 -11.03 18.23
N GLU A 142 -3.55 -10.05 18.19
CA GLU A 142 -4.95 -10.21 18.63
C GLU A 142 -5.68 -11.33 17.85
N MET A 143 -5.34 -11.50 16.57
CA MET A 143 -5.85 -12.60 15.73
C MET A 143 -5.19 -13.96 16.05
N GLY A 144 -4.23 -14.01 16.97
CA GLY A 144 -3.50 -15.23 17.33
C GLY A 144 -2.52 -15.74 16.27
N MET A 145 -2.18 -14.92 15.27
CA MET A 145 -1.33 -15.32 14.14
C MET A 145 0.17 -15.17 14.42
N ILE A 146 0.55 -14.26 15.34
CA ILE A 146 1.94 -14.05 15.75
C ILE A 146 2.03 -13.84 17.26
N PRO A 147 3.18 -14.10 17.89
CA PRO A 147 3.41 -13.75 19.31
C PRO A 147 3.43 -12.22 19.49
N ALA A 148 3.14 -11.79 20.73
CA ALA A 148 3.27 -10.39 21.09
C ALA A 148 4.72 -9.91 20.93
N GLY A 149 4.87 -8.64 20.60
CA GLY A 149 6.16 -7.96 20.55
C GLY A 149 6.46 -7.27 19.25
N ILE A 150 7.32 -6.29 19.35
CA ILE A 150 7.82 -5.49 18.25
C ILE A 150 9.27 -5.12 18.53
N ARG A 151 10.08 -5.00 17.47
CA ARG A 151 11.50 -4.67 17.61
C ARG A 151 11.69 -3.18 17.88
N LEU A 152 12.56 -2.84 18.84
CA LEU A 152 13.00 -1.47 19.10
C LEU A 152 13.58 -0.82 17.81
N PRO A 153 13.41 0.47 17.63
CA PRO A 153 12.88 1.50 18.55
C PRO A 153 11.35 1.59 18.61
N LEU A 154 10.61 0.76 17.87
CA LEU A 154 9.16 0.75 17.90
C LEU A 154 8.65 0.14 19.22
N THR A 155 7.49 0.62 19.67
CA THR A 155 6.81 0.17 20.88
C THR A 155 5.58 -0.66 20.54
N VAL A 156 4.97 -1.32 21.51
CA VAL A 156 3.65 -1.93 21.34
C VAL A 156 2.59 -0.83 21.15
N LEU A 157 1.47 -1.18 20.50
CA LEU A 157 0.34 -0.27 20.33
C LEU A 157 -0.18 0.23 21.67
N ALA A 158 -0.44 1.54 21.78
CA ALA A 158 -0.99 2.13 23.00
C ALA A 158 -2.39 1.59 23.30
N ASP A 159 -2.69 1.36 24.58
CA ASP A 159 -3.93 0.71 25.05
C ASP A 159 -5.19 1.44 24.58
N GLU A 160 -5.12 2.77 24.46
CA GLU A 160 -6.25 3.60 23.99
C GLU A 160 -6.74 3.26 22.59
N PHE A 161 -5.91 2.63 21.75
CA PHE A 161 -6.29 2.24 20.39
C PHE A 161 -6.76 0.78 20.26
N HIS A 162 -6.62 -0.03 21.31
CA HIS A 162 -6.93 -1.47 21.27
C HIS A 162 -8.39 -1.72 20.85
N ASP A 163 -9.36 -1.09 21.49
CA ASP A 163 -10.77 -1.31 21.21
C ASP A 163 -11.17 -0.76 19.83
N THR A 164 -10.60 0.37 19.44
CA THR A 164 -10.82 0.95 18.10
C THR A 164 -10.35 -0.01 17.02
N LEU A 165 -9.17 -0.60 17.19
CA LEU A 165 -8.62 -1.56 16.20
C LEU A 165 -9.39 -2.89 16.20
N ARG A 166 -9.79 -3.42 17.37
CA ARG A 166 -10.67 -4.59 17.46
C ARG A 166 -11.99 -4.37 16.70
N GLN A 167 -12.59 -3.21 16.88
CA GLN A 167 -13.84 -2.87 16.20
C GLN A 167 -13.66 -2.79 14.68
N ALA A 168 -12.56 -2.21 14.21
CA ALA A 168 -12.24 -2.15 12.78
C ALA A 168 -12.01 -3.56 12.19
N LEU A 169 -11.33 -4.46 12.90
CA LEU A 169 -11.12 -5.85 12.48
C LEU A 169 -12.45 -6.63 12.37
N ARG A 170 -13.36 -6.43 13.33
CA ARG A 170 -14.71 -7.04 13.30
C ARG A 170 -15.54 -6.51 12.14
N GLN A 171 -15.53 -5.20 11.91
CA GLN A 171 -16.25 -4.57 10.81
C GLN A 171 -15.73 -5.05 9.44
N ALA A 172 -14.44 -5.26 9.31
CA ALA A 172 -13.83 -5.85 8.12
C ALA A 172 -14.12 -7.35 7.95
N GLY A 173 -14.72 -8.01 8.96
CA GLY A 173 -15.05 -9.42 8.94
C GLY A 173 -13.86 -10.37 9.09
N VAL A 174 -12.72 -9.89 9.60
CA VAL A 174 -11.49 -10.68 9.78
C VAL A 174 -11.33 -11.20 11.22
N MET A 175 -12.16 -10.75 12.12
CA MET A 175 -12.21 -11.21 13.51
C MET A 175 -13.67 -11.42 13.94
N GLN A 176 -13.93 -12.49 14.68
CA GLN A 176 -15.28 -12.76 15.19
C GLN A 176 -15.65 -11.77 16.31
N PRO A 177 -16.97 -11.56 16.55
CA PRO A 177 -17.46 -10.67 17.62
C PRO A 177 -16.95 -11.03 19.00
#